data_4e0039c27d1408301f7812e6facb926f
#
_entry.id   4e0039c27d1408301f7812e6facb926f
#
_cell.length_a   1.000
_cell.length_b   1.000
_cell.length_c   1.000
_cell.angle_alpha   90.00
_cell.angle_beta   90.00
_cell.angle_gamma   90.00
#
_symmetry.space_group_name_H-M   'P 1'
#
loop_
_entity.id
_entity.type
_entity.pdbx_description
1 polymer ?
#
loop_
_entity_poly.entity_id
_entity_poly.type
_entity_poly.pdbx_seq_one_letter_code
_entity_poly.pdbx_strand_id
1 'polypeptide(L)'
;FRRVLFRSDDWSTAVALAQRCQQAAVELFLCTVLDAQIVAGLPAWSGASQGRHRLLLLVSPDGVSTVERIAAAAGAEARCLGAENAHRGNGLRELSWNHTTLHMRQQDPAWTYLQMLLPQPELEAMQALSQRWGDTLLWHLEGVRHAGASRMAAIPLVRWQGEEALQALINHCRELGAVIFNPHVITVEEGGLEIVDGDQVAAKHRHDPAGLLNPGKLLGWTEV
;
A
#
# COMPACT_ATOMS: atom_id res chain seq x y z
N PHE A 1 -2.69 19.92 -7.09
CA PHE A 1 -3.29 19.16 -6.00
C PHE A 1 -3.05 19.83 -4.65
N ARG A 2 -3.94 19.58 -3.71
CA ARG A 2 -3.87 20.03 -2.31
C ARG A 2 -3.67 18.82 -1.41
N ARG A 3 -2.83 18.98 -0.39
CA ARG A 3 -2.60 17.98 0.63
C ARG A 3 -3.71 18.06 1.68
N VAL A 4 -4.44 16.97 1.90
CA VAL A 4 -5.44 16.88 2.94
C VAL A 4 -5.13 15.70 3.83
N LEU A 5 -5.13 15.92 5.14
CA LEU A 5 -4.79 14.93 6.14
C LEU A 5 -5.94 14.72 7.10
N PHE A 6 -6.14 13.45 7.48
CA PHE A 6 -7.04 13.07 8.57
C PHE A 6 -6.29 12.28 9.61
N ARG A 7 -6.75 12.34 10.83
CA ARG A 7 -6.29 11.54 11.96
C ARG A 7 -7.43 10.67 12.45
N SER A 8 -7.15 9.43 12.77
CA SER A 8 -8.12 8.52 13.35
C SER A 8 -7.48 7.67 14.44
N ASP A 9 -8.25 7.38 15.47
CA ASP A 9 -7.84 6.50 16.56
C ASP A 9 -8.06 5.01 16.19
N ASP A 10 -8.85 4.75 15.14
CA ASP A 10 -9.15 3.40 14.67
C ASP A 10 -9.07 3.24 13.15
N TRP A 11 -8.82 2.01 12.70
CA TRP A 11 -8.71 1.63 11.30
C TRP A 11 -10.02 1.76 10.54
N SER A 12 -11.14 1.38 11.17
CA SER A 12 -12.43 1.32 10.48
C SER A 12 -12.83 2.70 10.00
N THR A 13 -12.67 3.71 10.83
CA THR A 13 -12.90 5.11 10.48
C THR A 13 -11.97 5.58 9.36
N ALA A 14 -10.67 5.28 9.45
CA ALA A 14 -9.70 5.71 8.44
C ALA A 14 -9.99 5.09 7.06
N VAL A 15 -10.26 3.78 7.01
CA VAL A 15 -10.57 3.06 5.76
C VAL A 15 -11.92 3.48 5.19
N ALA A 16 -12.97 3.58 6.03
CA ALA A 16 -14.29 4.02 5.58
C ALA A 16 -14.23 5.44 4.99
N LEU A 17 -13.45 6.33 5.60
CA LEU A 17 -13.26 7.68 5.09
C LEU A 17 -12.52 7.69 3.75
N ALA A 18 -11.46 6.88 3.61
CA ALA A 18 -10.74 6.70 2.36
C ALA A 18 -11.65 6.20 1.23
N GLN A 19 -12.45 5.17 1.49
CA GLN A 19 -13.40 4.62 0.53
C GLN A 19 -14.46 5.65 0.10
N ARG A 20 -15.01 6.42 1.06
CA ARG A 20 -15.98 7.49 0.74
C ARG A 20 -15.36 8.59 -0.11
N CYS A 21 -14.11 8.97 0.14
CA CYS A 21 -13.40 9.94 -0.70
C CYS A 21 -13.15 9.40 -2.11
N GLN A 22 -12.80 8.12 -2.26
CA GLN A 22 -12.61 7.48 -3.57
C GLN A 22 -13.90 7.33 -4.38
N GLN A 23 -15.05 7.18 -3.70
CA GLN A 23 -16.36 7.07 -4.34
C GLN A 23 -16.97 8.42 -4.68
N ALA A 24 -16.46 9.51 -4.11
CA ALA A 24 -16.93 10.85 -4.39
C ALA A 24 -16.49 11.33 -5.79
N ALA A 25 -17.23 12.29 -6.33
CA ALA A 25 -16.89 12.95 -7.60
C ALA A 25 -15.76 13.97 -7.39
N VAL A 26 -14.60 13.50 -6.94
CA VAL A 26 -13.38 14.30 -6.74
C VAL A 26 -12.21 13.66 -7.45
N GLU A 27 -11.30 14.45 -7.95
CA GLU A 27 -10.05 13.96 -8.52
C GLU A 27 -9.04 13.76 -7.38
N LEU A 28 -8.67 12.49 -7.15
CA LEU A 28 -7.65 12.07 -6.19
C LEU A 28 -6.42 11.60 -6.94
N PHE A 29 -5.28 12.17 -6.63
CA PHE A 29 -3.98 11.68 -7.11
C PHE A 29 -3.36 10.68 -6.15
N LEU A 30 -3.66 10.79 -4.85
CA LEU A 30 -3.16 9.91 -3.80
C LEU A 30 -4.27 9.72 -2.75
N CYS A 31 -4.40 8.48 -2.29
CA CYS A 31 -5.28 8.11 -1.17
C CYS A 31 -4.58 6.99 -0.39
N THR A 32 -3.90 7.36 0.68
CA THR A 32 -3.04 6.46 1.47
C THR A 32 -3.49 6.42 2.91
N VAL A 33 -3.66 5.22 3.48
CA VAL A 33 -3.92 5.03 4.91
C VAL A 33 -2.71 4.38 5.56
N LEU A 34 -2.21 4.98 6.63
CA LEU A 34 -1.01 4.55 7.34
C LEU A 34 -1.32 4.21 8.81
N ASP A 35 -0.74 3.10 9.27
CA ASP A 35 -0.71 2.70 10.67
C ASP A 35 -0.06 3.78 11.55
N ALA A 36 -0.54 3.88 12.79
CA ALA A 36 -0.02 4.81 13.78
C ALA A 36 1.48 4.58 14.07
N GLN A 37 1.93 3.34 14.08
CA GLN A 37 3.35 3.02 14.27
C GLN A 37 4.19 3.43 13.06
N ILE A 38 3.68 3.22 11.85
CA ILE A 38 4.33 3.72 10.64
C ILE A 38 4.45 5.25 10.69
N VAL A 39 3.36 5.94 11.02
CA VAL A 39 3.34 7.41 11.13
C VAL A 39 4.36 7.91 12.13
N ALA A 40 4.50 7.26 13.29
CA ALA A 40 5.48 7.61 14.32
C ALA A 40 6.92 7.45 13.82
N GLY A 41 7.16 6.50 12.91
CA GLY A 41 8.46 6.23 12.29
C GLY A 41 8.81 7.15 11.12
N LEU A 42 7.87 7.93 10.57
CA LEU A 42 8.15 8.80 9.44
C LEU A 42 8.81 10.12 9.88
N PRO A 43 9.95 10.54 9.27
CA PRO A 43 10.70 11.73 9.70
C PRO A 43 9.85 13.01 9.72
N ALA A 44 8.91 13.14 8.79
CA ALA A 44 8.04 14.31 8.68
C ALA A 44 7.08 14.47 9.86
N TRP A 45 6.84 13.42 10.64
CA TRP A 45 5.84 13.38 11.71
C TRP A 45 6.35 12.76 13.02
N SER A 46 7.64 12.45 13.11
CA SER A 46 8.24 11.94 14.34
C SER A 46 7.93 12.90 15.52
N GLY A 47 7.29 12.38 16.55
CA GLY A 47 6.88 13.14 17.74
C GLY A 47 5.51 13.85 17.70
N ALA A 48 4.90 14.06 16.52
CA ALA A 48 3.64 14.82 16.40
C ALA A 48 2.35 13.98 16.37
N SER A 49 2.45 12.66 16.36
CA SER A 49 1.34 11.78 15.99
C SER A 49 1.21 10.51 16.81
N GLN A 50 1.68 10.52 18.06
CA GLN A 50 1.62 9.32 18.89
C GLN A 50 0.21 8.70 18.89
N GLY A 51 0.14 7.44 18.46
CA GLY A 51 -1.03 6.59 18.59
C GLY A 51 -2.16 6.82 17.61
N ARG A 52 -1.97 7.56 16.50
CA ARG A 52 -3.06 7.81 15.53
C ARG A 52 -2.72 7.39 14.12
N HIS A 53 -3.64 6.66 13.49
CA HIS A 53 -3.63 6.37 12.06
C HIS A 53 -3.82 7.64 11.23
N ARG A 54 -3.34 7.61 9.99
CA ARG A 54 -3.48 8.73 9.08
C ARG A 54 -4.09 8.31 7.76
N LEU A 55 -5.05 9.13 7.28
CA LEU A 55 -5.43 9.15 5.88
C LEU A 55 -4.77 10.38 5.23
N LEU A 56 -4.02 10.14 4.16
CA LEU A 56 -3.34 11.15 3.36
C LEU A 56 -4.01 11.23 1.99
N LEU A 57 -4.40 12.42 1.57
CA LEU A 57 -4.98 12.65 0.26
C LEU A 57 -4.20 13.74 -0.50
N LEU A 58 -4.02 13.52 -1.80
CA LEU A 58 -3.76 14.58 -2.77
C LEU A 58 -5.02 14.78 -3.61
N VAL A 59 -5.66 15.92 -3.43
CA VAL A 59 -6.97 16.25 -3.98
C VAL A 59 -6.84 17.41 -4.95
N SER A 60 -7.59 17.41 -6.06
CA SER A 60 -7.72 18.59 -6.91
C SER A 60 -8.22 19.79 -6.09
N PRO A 61 -7.86 21.02 -6.44
CA PRO A 61 -8.31 22.21 -5.69
C PRO A 61 -9.82 22.27 -5.49
N ASP A 62 -10.58 21.89 -6.51
CA ASP A 62 -12.05 21.92 -6.52
C ASP A 62 -12.66 20.81 -5.66
N GLY A 63 -11.93 19.73 -5.41
CA GLY A 63 -12.37 18.59 -4.61
C GLY A 63 -12.27 18.81 -3.10
N VAL A 64 -11.49 19.79 -2.62
CA VAL A 64 -11.18 19.99 -1.20
C VAL A 64 -12.45 20.15 -0.36
N SER A 65 -13.37 21.03 -0.76
CA SER A 65 -14.62 21.27 -0.03
C SER A 65 -15.51 20.03 0.07
N THR A 66 -15.47 19.16 -0.94
CA THR A 66 -16.20 17.89 -0.92
C THR A 66 -15.59 16.92 0.09
N VAL A 67 -14.26 16.81 0.13
CA VAL A 67 -13.53 15.98 1.09
C VAL A 67 -13.76 16.48 2.53
N GLU A 68 -13.74 17.79 2.77
CA GLU A 68 -14.05 18.38 4.06
C GLU A 68 -15.47 18.06 4.53
N ARG A 69 -16.46 18.11 3.63
CA ARG A 69 -17.85 17.71 3.95
C ARG A 69 -17.97 16.21 4.27
N ILE A 70 -17.25 15.35 3.54
CA ILE A 70 -17.20 13.90 3.83
C ILE A 70 -16.62 13.67 5.22
N ALA A 71 -15.55 14.38 5.58
CA ALA A 71 -14.93 14.29 6.89
C ALA A 71 -15.89 14.73 8.01
N ALA A 72 -16.49 15.91 7.87
CA ALA A 72 -17.43 16.47 8.84
C ALA A 72 -18.63 15.52 9.08
N ALA A 73 -19.17 14.92 8.01
CA ALA A 73 -20.26 13.95 8.10
C ALA A 73 -19.85 12.62 8.80
N ALA A 74 -18.55 12.33 8.90
CA ALA A 74 -18.00 11.20 9.64
C ALA A 74 -17.49 11.58 11.04
N GLY A 75 -17.69 12.82 11.48
CA GLY A 75 -17.17 13.33 12.75
C GLY A 75 -15.65 13.47 12.77
N ALA A 76 -15.00 13.48 11.59
CA ALA A 76 -13.55 13.62 11.45
C ALA A 76 -13.18 15.06 11.03
N GLU A 77 -12.01 15.51 11.45
CA GLU A 77 -11.46 16.80 11.06
C GLU A 77 -10.51 16.62 9.87
N ALA A 78 -10.82 17.34 8.77
CA ALA A 78 -9.93 17.45 7.63
C ALA A 78 -8.96 18.62 7.82
N ARG A 79 -7.65 18.38 7.65
CA ARG A 79 -6.64 19.42 7.67
C ARG A 79 -6.05 19.63 6.29
N CYS A 80 -6.42 20.71 5.62
CA CYS A 80 -5.78 21.12 4.37
C CYS A 80 -4.42 21.78 4.67
N LEU A 81 -3.35 21.24 4.06
CA LEU A 81 -1.96 21.72 4.22
C LEU A 81 -1.46 22.55 3.02
N GLY A 82 -2.37 22.94 2.13
CA GLY A 82 -2.03 23.71 0.92
C GLY A 82 -1.51 22.83 -0.22
N ALA A 83 -0.80 23.46 -1.17
CA ALA A 83 -0.31 22.78 -2.37
C ALA A 83 0.75 21.73 -2.07
N GLU A 84 0.77 20.66 -2.86
CA GLU A 84 1.89 19.72 -2.88
C GLU A 84 3.13 20.41 -3.43
N ASN A 85 4.24 20.31 -2.71
CA ASN A 85 5.52 20.89 -3.10
C ASN A 85 6.49 19.78 -3.51
N ALA A 86 6.35 19.30 -4.75
CA ALA A 86 7.09 18.16 -5.28
C ALA A 86 8.62 18.38 -5.33
N HIS A 87 9.08 19.64 -5.28
CA HIS A 87 10.50 19.97 -5.48
C HIS A 87 11.36 19.93 -4.21
N ARG A 88 10.79 19.63 -3.04
CA ARG A 88 11.52 19.70 -1.76
C ARG A 88 11.69 18.37 -1.02
N GLY A 89 11.39 17.23 -1.66
CA GLY A 89 11.52 15.90 -1.02
C GLY A 89 10.60 15.67 0.19
N ASN A 90 9.68 16.60 0.48
CA ASN A 90 8.74 16.53 1.61
C ASN A 90 7.29 16.37 1.16
N GLY A 91 7.06 15.94 -0.06
CA GLY A 91 5.73 15.67 -0.59
C GLY A 91 5.10 14.45 0.05
N LEU A 92 3.76 14.36 0.01
CA LEU A 92 3.06 13.17 0.52
C LEU A 92 3.44 11.89 -0.24
N ARG A 93 3.85 12.01 -1.51
CA ARG A 93 4.35 10.88 -2.31
C ARG A 93 5.58 10.22 -1.71
N GLU A 94 6.47 11.01 -1.07
CA GLU A 94 7.67 10.51 -0.42
C GLU A 94 7.38 9.75 0.87
N LEU A 95 6.12 9.78 1.33
CA LEU A 95 5.65 9.13 2.55
C LEU A 95 4.68 7.98 2.26
N SER A 96 4.44 7.66 0.99
CA SER A 96 3.49 6.65 0.53
C SER A 96 4.15 5.63 -0.40
N TRP A 97 3.41 4.66 -0.88
CA TRP A 97 3.92 3.56 -1.69
C TRP A 97 5.13 2.88 -1.03
N ASN A 98 6.08 2.39 -1.77
CA ASN A 98 7.27 1.71 -1.23
C ASN A 98 8.20 2.62 -0.42
N HIS A 99 8.08 3.95 -0.49
CA HIS A 99 8.89 4.88 0.28
C HIS A 99 8.66 4.72 1.79
N THR A 100 7.43 4.42 2.21
CA THR A 100 7.08 4.09 3.61
C THR A 100 7.98 2.99 4.17
N THR A 101 8.15 1.90 3.41
CA THR A 101 9.01 0.79 3.81
C THR A 101 10.47 1.23 3.95
N LEU A 102 10.98 2.07 3.04
CA LEU A 102 12.36 2.55 3.10
C LEU A 102 12.61 3.38 4.37
N HIS A 103 11.69 4.26 4.74
CA HIS A 103 11.80 5.04 5.97
C HIS A 103 11.81 4.16 7.23
N MET A 104 10.95 3.15 7.27
CA MET A 104 10.89 2.24 8.41
C MET A 104 12.14 1.34 8.49
N ARG A 105 12.65 0.88 7.37
CA ARG A 105 13.89 0.09 7.31
C ARG A 105 15.14 0.87 7.74
N GLN A 106 15.17 2.18 7.55
CA GLN A 106 16.27 3.02 8.05
C GLN A 106 16.36 3.02 9.58
N GLN A 107 15.23 2.80 10.27
CA GLN A 107 15.18 2.76 11.73
C GLN A 107 15.38 1.35 12.26
N ASP A 108 14.75 0.36 11.61
CA ASP A 108 14.88 -1.05 11.96
C ASP A 108 14.90 -1.88 10.66
N PRO A 109 16.07 -2.44 10.27
CA PRO A 109 16.21 -3.22 9.04
C PRO A 109 15.42 -4.53 9.03
N ALA A 110 14.83 -4.94 10.18
CA ALA A 110 13.95 -6.09 10.23
C ALA A 110 12.58 -5.86 9.56
N TRP A 111 12.22 -4.62 9.23
CA TRP A 111 11.01 -4.37 8.45
C TRP A 111 11.20 -4.71 6.97
N THR A 112 10.25 -5.43 6.42
CA THR A 112 10.06 -5.68 4.99
C THR A 112 8.61 -5.41 4.63
N TYR A 113 8.12 -5.85 3.48
CA TYR A 113 6.74 -5.62 3.06
C TYR A 113 6.22 -6.77 2.19
N LEU A 114 4.91 -6.88 2.11
CA LEU A 114 4.20 -7.63 1.08
C LEU A 114 3.35 -6.66 0.26
N GLN A 115 2.91 -7.10 -0.92
CA GLN A 115 1.89 -6.39 -1.68
C GLN A 115 0.71 -7.33 -1.85
N MET A 116 -0.51 -6.81 -1.65
CA MET A 116 -1.70 -7.63 -1.77
C MET A 116 -2.95 -6.81 -2.10
N LEU A 117 -3.90 -7.47 -2.72
CA LEU A 117 -5.26 -6.99 -2.82
C LEU A 117 -6.12 -7.82 -1.87
N LEU A 118 -6.63 -7.18 -0.83
CA LEU A 118 -7.48 -7.84 0.16
C LEU A 118 -8.86 -8.18 -0.43
N PRO A 119 -9.52 -9.27 0.03
CA PRO A 119 -10.93 -9.52 -0.31
C PRO A 119 -11.82 -8.40 0.24
N GLN A 120 -12.99 -8.25 -0.35
CA GLN A 120 -13.99 -7.30 0.17
C GLN A 120 -14.96 -8.02 1.12
N PRO A 121 -15.32 -7.38 2.23
CA PRO A 121 -14.85 -6.08 2.73
C PRO A 121 -13.44 -6.17 3.34
N GLU A 122 -12.56 -5.25 2.94
CA GLU A 122 -11.14 -5.30 3.30
C GLU A 122 -10.89 -5.30 4.83
N LEU A 123 -11.75 -4.60 5.59
CA LEU A 123 -11.62 -4.49 7.05
C LEU A 123 -11.71 -5.84 7.77
N GLU A 124 -12.54 -6.76 7.30
CA GLU A 124 -12.66 -8.09 7.93
C GLU A 124 -11.35 -8.88 7.82
N ALA A 125 -10.75 -8.90 6.62
CA ALA A 125 -9.46 -9.53 6.41
C ALA A 125 -8.35 -8.85 7.20
N MET A 126 -8.34 -7.50 7.27
CA MET A 126 -7.39 -6.75 8.08
C MET A 126 -7.51 -7.11 9.57
N GLN A 127 -8.72 -7.21 10.10
CA GLN A 127 -8.96 -7.58 11.50
C GLN A 127 -8.47 -8.99 11.80
N ALA A 128 -8.79 -9.97 10.94
CA ALA A 128 -8.34 -11.36 11.10
C ALA A 128 -6.80 -11.46 11.07
N LEU A 129 -6.16 -10.77 10.13
CA LEU A 129 -4.70 -10.73 10.03
C LEU A 129 -4.06 -10.02 11.24
N SER A 130 -4.59 -8.87 11.66
CA SER A 130 -4.08 -8.14 12.82
C SER A 130 -4.23 -8.93 14.12
N GLN A 131 -5.33 -9.69 14.27
CA GLN A 131 -5.56 -10.52 15.43
C GLN A 131 -4.50 -11.62 15.58
N ARG A 132 -4.04 -12.20 14.46
CA ARG A 132 -3.04 -13.27 14.48
C ARG A 132 -1.60 -12.77 14.50
N TRP A 133 -1.30 -11.69 13.77
CA TRP A 133 0.07 -11.25 13.52
C TRP A 133 0.49 -10.04 14.36
N GLY A 134 -0.48 -9.31 14.96
CA GLY A 134 -0.24 -8.19 15.87
C GLY A 134 0.74 -7.17 15.32
N ASP A 135 1.69 -6.76 16.17
CA ASP A 135 2.68 -5.72 15.83
C ASP A 135 3.73 -6.16 14.80
N THR A 136 3.67 -7.41 14.32
CA THR A 136 4.56 -7.87 13.24
C THR A 136 4.00 -7.54 11.85
N LEU A 137 2.78 -7.01 11.78
CA LEU A 137 2.09 -6.61 10.55
C LEU A 137 1.49 -5.21 10.73
N LEU A 138 2.09 -4.20 10.10
CA LEU A 138 1.60 -2.82 10.16
C LEU A 138 0.92 -2.43 8.84
N TRP A 139 -0.25 -1.84 8.93
CA TRP A 139 -1.04 -1.55 7.74
C TRP A 139 -0.61 -0.28 7.03
N HIS A 140 -0.37 -0.44 5.74
CA HIS A 140 -0.25 0.60 4.74
C HIS A 140 -1.18 0.25 3.59
N LEU A 141 -2.15 1.12 3.32
CA LEU A 141 -3.14 0.92 2.27
C LEU A 141 -3.07 2.04 1.25
N GLU A 142 -3.24 1.67 -0.02
CA GLU A 142 -3.28 2.61 -1.14
C GLU A 142 -4.61 2.48 -1.88
N GLY A 143 -5.25 3.61 -2.10
CA GLY A 143 -6.47 3.66 -2.90
C GLY A 143 -6.19 3.42 -4.37
N VAL A 144 -6.81 2.39 -4.94
CA VAL A 144 -6.64 1.99 -6.34
C VAL A 144 -7.98 1.78 -7.02
N ARG A 145 -7.98 1.75 -8.35
CA ARG A 145 -9.10 1.24 -9.14
C ARG A 145 -8.76 -0.14 -9.68
N HIS A 146 -9.63 -1.10 -9.41
CA HIS A 146 -9.50 -2.47 -9.90
C HIS A 146 -10.87 -2.93 -10.44
N ALA A 147 -10.89 -3.43 -11.67
CA ALA A 147 -12.12 -3.88 -12.35
C ALA A 147 -13.27 -2.83 -12.30
N GLY A 148 -12.95 -1.55 -12.44
CA GLY A 148 -13.93 -0.45 -12.41
C GLY A 148 -14.39 -0.01 -11.01
N ALA A 149 -14.02 -0.72 -9.96
CA ALA A 149 -14.37 -0.41 -8.58
C ALA A 149 -13.21 0.26 -7.81
N SER A 150 -13.55 1.08 -6.81
CA SER A 150 -12.58 1.60 -5.85
C SER A 150 -12.21 0.50 -4.85
N ARG A 151 -10.91 0.25 -4.68
CA ARG A 151 -10.36 -0.75 -3.78
C ARG A 151 -9.22 -0.14 -2.95
N MET A 152 -8.89 -0.80 -1.86
CA MET A 152 -7.69 -0.50 -1.10
C MET A 152 -6.68 -1.64 -1.32
N ALA A 153 -5.61 -1.36 -2.08
CA ALA A 153 -4.47 -2.25 -2.15
C ALA A 153 -3.64 -2.12 -0.87
N ALA A 154 -3.17 -3.23 -0.33
CA ALA A 154 -2.35 -3.22 0.86
C ALA A 154 -0.88 -3.42 0.51
N ILE A 155 -0.03 -2.61 1.13
CA ILE A 155 1.44 -2.73 1.12
C ILE A 155 1.89 -2.81 2.59
N PRO A 156 1.40 -3.79 3.38
CA PRO A 156 1.70 -3.85 4.79
C PRO A 156 3.19 -4.02 5.02
N LEU A 157 3.69 -3.36 6.07
CA LEU A 157 5.01 -3.66 6.56
C LEU A 157 4.95 -4.95 7.38
N VAL A 158 5.91 -5.82 7.12
CA VAL A 158 6.04 -7.13 7.76
C VAL A 158 7.37 -7.18 8.50
N ARG A 159 7.35 -7.56 9.77
CA ARG A 159 8.56 -7.79 10.53
C ARG A 159 9.17 -9.13 10.14
N TRP A 160 10.36 -9.10 9.59
CA TRP A 160 11.08 -10.30 9.16
C TRP A 160 11.42 -11.19 10.34
N GLN A 161 10.93 -12.40 10.33
CA GLN A 161 11.15 -13.44 11.34
C GLN A 161 11.63 -14.76 10.70
N GLY A 162 12.10 -14.70 9.46
CA GLY A 162 12.53 -15.84 8.68
C GLY A 162 11.55 -16.24 7.58
N GLU A 163 12.01 -17.08 6.67
CA GLU A 163 11.27 -17.54 5.48
C GLU A 163 9.96 -18.26 5.86
N GLU A 164 10.03 -19.14 6.86
CA GLU A 164 8.86 -19.92 7.31
C GLU A 164 7.74 -19.02 7.84
N ALA A 165 8.09 -17.99 8.61
CA ALA A 165 7.12 -17.04 9.15
C ALA A 165 6.48 -16.20 8.03
N LEU A 166 7.28 -15.76 7.04
CA LEU A 166 6.77 -15.05 5.87
C LEU A 166 5.82 -15.93 5.06
N GLN A 167 6.20 -17.18 4.81
CA GLN A 167 5.35 -18.12 4.07
C GLN A 167 4.05 -18.43 4.81
N ALA A 168 4.10 -18.56 6.14
CA ALA A 168 2.91 -18.75 6.97
C ALA A 168 1.95 -17.54 6.89
N LEU A 169 2.49 -16.31 6.85
CA LEU A 169 1.70 -15.11 6.64
C LEU A 169 1.06 -15.10 5.24
N ILE A 170 1.84 -15.39 4.20
CA ILE A 170 1.34 -15.46 2.81
C ILE A 170 0.20 -16.47 2.69
N ASN A 171 0.38 -17.67 3.26
CA ASN A 171 -0.65 -18.71 3.23
C ASN A 171 -1.93 -18.25 3.95
N HIS A 172 -1.80 -17.64 5.12
CA HIS A 172 -2.96 -17.10 5.83
C HIS A 172 -3.68 -15.99 5.05
N CYS A 173 -2.93 -15.10 4.38
CA CYS A 173 -3.54 -14.11 3.50
C CYS A 173 -4.31 -14.76 2.34
N ARG A 174 -3.75 -15.80 1.71
CA ARG A 174 -4.41 -16.57 0.64
C ARG A 174 -5.66 -17.31 1.12
N GLU A 175 -5.62 -17.92 2.30
CA GLU A 175 -6.77 -18.57 2.94
C GLU A 175 -7.95 -17.61 3.16
N LEU A 176 -7.65 -16.33 3.46
CA LEU A 176 -8.64 -15.26 3.57
C LEU A 176 -9.12 -14.74 2.21
N GLY A 177 -8.54 -15.20 1.10
CA GLY A 177 -8.91 -14.78 -0.25
C GLY A 177 -8.12 -13.56 -0.78
N ALA A 178 -7.01 -13.19 -0.16
CA ALA A 178 -6.15 -12.13 -0.67
C ALA A 178 -5.36 -12.59 -1.89
N VAL A 179 -5.21 -11.69 -2.88
CA VAL A 179 -4.28 -11.86 -3.99
C VAL A 179 -2.94 -11.27 -3.58
N ILE A 180 -1.90 -12.10 -3.50
CA ILE A 180 -0.57 -11.72 -3.04
C ILE A 180 0.35 -11.45 -4.24
N PHE A 181 1.13 -10.38 -4.15
CA PHE A 181 2.26 -10.08 -5.03
C PHE A 181 3.52 -10.12 -4.15
N ASN A 182 4.19 -11.28 -4.13
CA ASN A 182 5.36 -11.49 -3.27
C ASN A 182 6.61 -10.85 -3.91
N PRO A 183 7.20 -9.80 -3.32
CA PRO A 183 8.42 -9.16 -3.84
C PRO A 183 9.71 -9.89 -3.45
N HIS A 184 9.62 -10.96 -2.64
CA HIS A 184 10.78 -11.69 -2.09
C HIS A 184 11.19 -12.90 -2.92
N VAL A 185 10.69 -13.02 -4.13
CA VAL A 185 11.03 -14.09 -5.06
C VAL A 185 11.97 -13.58 -6.16
N ILE A 186 12.68 -14.51 -6.80
CA ILE A 186 13.66 -14.17 -7.83
C ILE A 186 13.00 -14.10 -9.20
N THR A 187 12.08 -15.01 -9.49
CA THR A 187 11.47 -15.18 -10.81
C THR A 187 10.07 -14.59 -10.86
N VAL A 188 9.61 -14.25 -12.05
CA VAL A 188 8.27 -13.72 -12.28
C VAL A 188 7.21 -14.79 -12.01
N GLU A 189 7.53 -16.05 -12.33
CA GLU A 189 6.64 -17.20 -12.14
C GLU A 189 6.31 -17.46 -10.66
N GLU A 190 7.26 -17.19 -9.76
CA GLU A 190 7.08 -17.38 -8.31
C GLU A 190 6.39 -16.19 -7.64
N GLY A 191 6.35 -15.03 -8.32
CA GLY A 191 5.77 -13.80 -7.79
C GLY A 191 4.35 -13.54 -8.30
N GLY A 192 3.59 -12.78 -7.54
CA GLY A 192 2.28 -12.31 -7.96
C GLY A 192 1.28 -13.43 -8.23
N LEU A 193 0.70 -13.45 -9.41
CA LEU A 193 -0.33 -14.41 -9.80
C LEU A 193 0.23 -15.79 -10.19
N GLU A 194 1.56 -15.97 -10.17
CA GLU A 194 2.24 -17.21 -10.58
C GLU A 194 1.91 -17.59 -12.06
N ILE A 195 1.58 -16.58 -12.88
CA ILE A 195 1.21 -16.74 -14.28
C ILE A 195 2.21 -15.99 -15.15
N VAL A 196 2.95 -16.74 -15.96
CA VAL A 196 3.66 -16.20 -17.10
C VAL A 196 3.10 -16.89 -18.34
N ASP A 197 2.50 -16.11 -19.23
CA ASP A 197 1.93 -16.65 -20.45
C ASP A 197 3.01 -16.82 -21.56
N GLY A 198 2.69 -17.64 -22.57
CA GLY A 198 3.57 -17.89 -23.69
C GLY A 198 3.92 -16.64 -24.51
N ASP A 199 3.05 -15.62 -24.49
CA ASP A 199 3.29 -14.35 -25.19
C ASP A 199 4.40 -13.54 -24.52
N GLN A 200 4.49 -13.57 -23.19
CA GLN A 200 5.59 -12.94 -22.44
C GLN A 200 6.92 -13.61 -22.75
N VAL A 201 6.96 -14.94 -22.79
CA VAL A 201 8.15 -15.71 -23.18
C VAL A 201 8.53 -15.43 -24.63
N ALA A 202 7.57 -15.44 -25.56
CA ALA A 202 7.80 -15.14 -26.97
C ALA A 202 8.29 -13.70 -27.18
N ALA A 203 7.76 -12.74 -26.42
CA ALA A 203 8.24 -11.36 -26.45
C ALA A 203 9.70 -11.26 -25.97
N LYS A 204 10.05 -11.98 -24.90
CA LYS A 204 11.43 -12.06 -24.40
C LYS A 204 12.38 -12.61 -25.47
N HIS A 205 12.05 -13.73 -26.10
CA HIS A 205 12.84 -14.31 -27.20
C HIS A 205 13.02 -13.35 -28.37
N ARG A 206 11.96 -12.64 -28.73
CA ARG A 206 11.97 -11.70 -29.89
C ARG A 206 12.82 -10.46 -29.63
N HIS A 207 12.71 -9.88 -28.42
CA HIS A 207 13.27 -8.56 -28.13
C HIS A 207 14.57 -8.60 -27.32
N ASP A 208 14.90 -9.73 -26.73
CA ASP A 208 16.12 -9.94 -25.96
C ASP A 208 16.68 -11.36 -26.17
N PRO A 209 17.00 -11.74 -27.43
CA PRO A 209 17.45 -13.10 -27.76
C PRO A 209 18.76 -13.48 -27.07
N ALA A 210 19.56 -12.51 -26.64
CA ALA A 210 20.81 -12.74 -25.90
C ALA A 210 20.63 -12.82 -24.38
N GLY A 211 19.39 -12.62 -23.86
CA GLY A 211 19.09 -12.71 -22.43
C GLY A 211 19.78 -11.66 -21.55
N LEU A 212 20.03 -10.46 -22.10
CA LEU A 212 20.79 -9.41 -21.42
C LEU A 212 19.93 -8.59 -20.45
N LEU A 213 18.60 -8.51 -20.68
CA LEU A 213 17.68 -7.76 -19.86
C LEU A 213 17.11 -8.63 -18.76
N ASN A 214 17.33 -8.25 -17.50
CA ASN A 214 16.87 -9.00 -16.33
C ASN A 214 17.15 -10.51 -16.39
N PRO A 215 18.42 -10.94 -16.53
CA PRO A 215 18.77 -12.34 -16.65
C PRO A 215 18.29 -13.14 -15.44
N GLY A 216 17.77 -14.36 -15.67
CA GLY A 216 17.30 -15.26 -14.62
C GLY A 216 15.96 -14.86 -13.97
N LYS A 217 15.24 -13.90 -14.54
CA LYS A 217 13.94 -13.44 -13.99
C LYS A 217 12.72 -14.11 -14.62
N LEU A 218 12.89 -14.83 -15.70
CA LEU A 218 11.83 -15.54 -16.43
C LEU A 218 12.28 -16.97 -16.66
N LEU A 219 11.71 -17.94 -15.92
CA LEU A 219 12.09 -19.36 -16.00
C LEU A 219 11.80 -19.93 -17.38
N GLY A 220 10.62 -19.67 -17.92
CA GLY A 220 10.25 -20.14 -19.27
C GLY A 220 11.17 -19.71 -20.39
N TRP A 221 12.06 -18.73 -20.20
CA TRP A 221 13.10 -18.36 -21.14
C TRP A 221 14.40 -19.18 -20.97
N THR A 222 14.66 -19.68 -19.75
CA THR A 222 15.89 -20.41 -19.41
C THR A 222 15.80 -21.91 -19.67
N GLU A 223 14.60 -22.44 -19.90
CA GLU A 223 14.34 -23.88 -20.11
C GLU A 223 14.38 -24.32 -21.59
N VAL A 224 14.88 -23.45 -22.51
CA VAL A 224 14.96 -23.73 -23.94
C VAL A 224 16.39 -24.00 -24.36
#